data_de7ee401e74adec66382b5d0cbcdec43
#
_entry.id   de7ee401e74adec66382b5d0cbcdec43
#
_cell.length_a   1.000
_cell.length_b   1.000
_cell.length_c   1.000
_cell.angle_alpha   90.00
_cell.angle_beta   90.00
_cell.angle_gamma   90.00
#
_symmetry.space_group_name_H-M   'P 1'
#
loop_
_entity.id
_entity.type
_entity.pdbx_description
1 polymer ?
#
loop_
_entity_poly.entity_id
_entity_poly.type
_entity_poly.pdbx_seq_one_letter_code
_entity_poly.pdbx_strand_id
1 'polypeptide(L)' 'AKLKYLPNNFEIIDEGDHVICAISKKKIPLENLNYWNVDKQEAYYSYIESSIEREKKN' A
#
# COMPACT_ATOMS: atom_id res chain seq x y z
N ALA A 1 6.00 8.81 -2.53
CA ALA A 1 6.30 8.95 -1.11
C ALA A 1 6.80 7.64 -0.52
N LYS A 2 7.53 7.75 0.56
CA LYS A 2 7.98 6.57 1.29
C LYS A 2 7.28 6.55 2.63
N LEU A 3 6.63 5.43 2.93
CA LEU A 3 5.81 5.34 4.13
C LEU A 3 6.21 4.16 4.99
N LYS A 4 5.90 4.29 6.28
CA LYS A 4 5.98 3.18 7.19
C LYS A 4 4.55 2.79 7.53
N TYR A 5 4.15 1.57 7.23
CA TYR A 5 2.77 1.13 7.39
C TYR A 5 2.55 0.54 8.76
N LEU A 6 1.49 0.98 9.41
CA LEU A 6 1.11 0.55 10.75
C LEU A 6 -0.28 -0.07 10.68
N PRO A 7 -0.69 -0.82 11.70
CA PRO A 7 -1.98 -1.50 11.64
C PRO A 7 -3.17 -0.58 11.39
N ASN A 8 -3.15 0.62 11.96
CA ASN A 8 -4.29 1.52 11.82
C ASN A 8 -3.97 2.80 11.09
N ASN A 9 -2.73 2.96 10.64
CA ASN A 9 -2.31 4.22 10.06
C ASN A 9 -0.99 4.04 9.34
N PHE A 10 -0.44 5.12 8.83
CA PHE A 10 0.90 5.08 8.24
C PHE A 10 1.61 6.37 8.58
N GLU A 11 2.94 6.32 8.52
CA GLU A 11 3.77 7.48 8.75
C GLU A 11 4.51 7.83 7.48
N ILE A 12 4.61 9.11 7.18
CA ILE A 12 5.33 9.58 6.01
C ILE A 12 6.79 9.72 6.37
N ILE A 13 7.64 8.91 5.75
CA ILE A 13 9.07 8.96 6.00
C ILE A 13 9.74 9.89 5.00
N ASP A 14 9.30 9.83 3.75
CA ASP A 14 9.85 10.64 2.69
C ASP A 14 8.68 11.33 2.00
N GLU A 15 8.74 12.64 1.88
CA GLU A 15 7.62 13.41 1.37
C GLU A 15 7.24 13.03 -0.04
N GLY A 16 5.97 13.21 -0.35
CA GLY A 16 5.42 12.90 -1.65
C GLY A 16 3.92 12.88 -1.52
N ASP A 17 3.21 12.76 -2.64
CA ASP A 17 1.76 12.78 -2.63
C ASP A 17 1.15 11.45 -3.02
N HIS A 18 1.97 10.42 -3.24
CA HIS A 18 1.45 9.12 -3.65
C HIS A 18 2.46 8.02 -3.35
N VAL A 19 1.98 6.78 -3.44
CA VAL A 19 2.84 5.60 -3.40
C VAL A 19 2.45 4.72 -4.58
N ILE A 20 3.25 3.68 -4.82
CA ILE A 20 3.02 2.77 -5.94
C ILE A 20 2.50 1.45 -5.41
N CYS A 21 1.46 0.94 -6.02
CA CYS A 21 0.89 -0.34 -5.65
C CYS A 21 1.90 -1.45 -5.88
N ALA A 22 2.00 -2.38 -4.93
CA ALA A 22 2.95 -3.47 -5.03
C ALA A 22 2.52 -4.50 -6.07
N ILE A 23 1.25 -4.54 -6.40
CA ILE A 23 0.70 -5.55 -7.31
C ILE A 23 0.55 -5.00 -8.71
N SER A 24 -0.21 -3.91 -8.86
CA SER A 24 -0.55 -3.37 -10.18
C SER A 24 0.38 -2.26 -10.62
N LYS A 25 1.23 -1.78 -9.72
CA LYS A 25 2.18 -0.69 -10.02
C LYS A 25 1.48 0.61 -10.35
N LYS A 26 0.25 0.75 -9.90
CA LYS A 26 -0.50 1.97 -10.13
C LYS A 26 -0.17 3.00 -9.07
N LYS A 27 -0.35 4.25 -9.44
CA LYS A 27 -0.10 5.36 -8.54
C LYS A 27 -1.28 5.51 -7.59
N ILE A 28 -1.00 5.55 -6.30
CA ILE A 28 -2.03 5.66 -5.28
C ILE A 28 -1.84 6.97 -4.54
N PRO A 29 -2.74 7.95 -4.73
CA PRO A 29 -2.68 9.17 -3.93
C PRO A 29 -2.82 8.84 -2.45
N LEU A 30 -2.07 9.51 -1.60
CA LEU A 30 -2.11 9.21 -0.17
C LEU A 30 -3.52 9.35 0.41
N GLU A 31 -4.28 10.28 -0.10
CA GLU A 31 -5.63 10.49 0.39
C GLU A 31 -6.56 9.32 0.05
N ASN A 32 -6.17 8.50 -0.93
CA ASN A 32 -6.97 7.35 -1.34
C ASN A 32 -6.36 6.03 -0.86
N LEU A 33 -5.29 6.09 -0.11
CA LEU A 33 -4.60 4.89 0.36
C LEU A 33 -5.36 4.27 1.52
N ASN A 34 -5.98 3.12 1.27
CA ASN A 34 -6.78 2.43 2.29
C ASN A 34 -6.32 0.99 2.54
N TYR A 35 -5.51 0.43 1.67
CA TYR A 35 -5.10 -0.97 1.79
C TYR A 35 -3.60 -1.09 1.76
N TRP A 36 -3.04 -1.76 2.75
CA TRP A 36 -1.61 -2.01 2.80
C TRP A 36 -1.34 -3.23 3.66
N ASN A 37 -0.11 -3.75 3.57
CA ASN A 37 0.32 -4.90 4.35
C ASN A 37 1.43 -4.45 5.30
N VAL A 38 1.17 -4.59 6.59
CA VAL A 38 2.13 -4.15 7.60
C VAL A 38 3.36 -5.04 7.62
N ASP A 39 3.17 -6.33 7.47
CA ASP A 39 4.28 -7.27 7.50
C ASP A 39 5.24 -7.06 6.33
N LYS A 40 4.70 -6.84 5.15
CA LYS A 40 5.51 -6.66 3.95
C LYS A 40 5.80 -5.20 3.67
N GLN A 41 5.14 -4.30 4.38
CA GLN A 41 5.31 -2.86 4.17
C GLN A 41 5.04 -2.49 2.71
N GLU A 42 3.88 -2.91 2.23
CA GLU A 42 3.45 -2.69 0.84
C GLU A 42 2.08 -2.04 0.81
N ALA A 43 1.86 -1.22 -0.21
CA ALA A 43 0.57 -0.60 -0.42
C ALA A 43 -0.15 -1.27 -1.57
N TYR A 44 -1.47 -1.28 -1.52
CA TYR A 44 -2.31 -1.86 -2.56
C TYR A 44 -3.29 -0.82 -3.06
N TYR A 45 -3.46 -0.78 -4.37
CA TYR A 45 -4.31 0.22 -4.99
C TYR A 45 -5.76 0.10 -4.54
N SER A 46 -6.26 -1.12 -4.39
CA SER A 46 -7.64 -1.33 -4.00
C SER A 46 -7.77 -2.69 -3.34
N TYR A 47 -9.00 -2.99 -2.95
CA TYR A 47 -9.31 -4.29 -2.38
C TYR A 47 -8.92 -5.43 -3.32
N ILE A 48 -9.07 -5.21 -4.62
CA ILE A 48 -8.75 -6.25 -5.60
C ILE A 48 -7.27 -6.63 -5.52
N GLU A 49 -6.40 -5.63 -5.49
CA GLU A 49 -4.97 -5.90 -5.40
C GLU A 49 -4.61 -6.56 -4.08
N SER A 50 -5.25 -6.12 -3.02
CA SER A 50 -5.03 -6.73 -1.71
C SER A 50 -5.44 -8.20 -1.72
N SER A 51 -6.54 -8.50 -2.38
CA SER A 51 -7.03 -9.86 -2.48
C SER A 51 -6.08 -10.73 -3.31
N ILE A 52 -5.55 -10.18 -4.40
CA ILE A 52 -4.61 -10.91 -5.23
C ILE A 52 -3.38 -11.30 -4.43
N GLU A 53 -2.87 -10.38 -3.65
CA GLU A 53 -1.68 -10.69 -2.83
C GLU A 53 -1.99 -11.78 -1.83
N ARG A 54 -3.16 -11.75 -1.25
CA ARG A 54 -3.56 -12.75 -0.27
C ARG A 54 -3.65 -14.13 -0.90
N GLU A 55 -4.14 -14.20 -2.12
CA GLU A 55 -4.32 -15.47 -2.79
C GLU A 55 -3.05 -16.01 -3.42
N LYS A 56 -2.08 -15.15 -3.61
CA LYS A 56 -0.83 -15.55 -4.27
C LYS A 56 0.05 -16.39 -3.38
N LYS A 57 -0.22 -16.42 -2.13
CA LYS A 57 0.67 -17.15 -1.27
C LYS A 57 0.58 -18.63 -1.51
N ASN A 58 1.59 -19.30 -1.25
CA ASN A 58 1.65 -20.75 -1.23
C ASN A 58 3.04 -21.22 -1.01
#